data_d73fcad9d3586b7f915a974e77588812
#
_entry.id   d73fcad9d3586b7f915a974e77588812
#
_cell.length_a   1.000
_cell.length_b   1.000
_cell.length_c   1.000
_cell.angle_alpha   90.00
_cell.angle_beta   90.00
_cell.angle_gamma   90.00
#
_symmetry.space_group_name_H-M   'P 1'
#
loop_
_entity.id
_entity.type
_entity.pdbx_description
1 polymer ?
#
loop_
_entity_poly.entity_id
_entity_poly.type
_entity_poly.pdbx_seq_one_letter_code
_entity_poly.pdbx_strand_id
1 'polypeptide(L)'
;MKEYLEQAGEVVQEQASSLEQGLDSAKAAARLEKIGPNRLKEAAKDPLWKRFFAMMADPMVIMLIVAAVISALTGIAQGEADFADVIIIMFVVVLNSILGVAQEYQAENALSALQKMSAAQSKVIRNGKLYMIPAEELVPGDVVVLEAGDAVPADCRIVESASMKIEESALTGESVPVNKITEALGLSSGTDDVPLADRRNMC
;
A
#
# COMPACT_ATOMS: atom_id res chain seq x y z
N MET A 1 -1.69 -13.86 -16.20
CA MET A 1 -2.29 -13.66 -17.55
C MET A 1 -1.80 -12.32 -18.06
N LYS A 2 -1.80 -12.12 -19.37
CA LYS A 2 -1.30 -10.86 -19.98
C LYS A 2 -2.49 -10.16 -20.67
N GLU A 3 -3.49 -9.79 -19.88
CA GLU A 3 -4.78 -9.23 -20.31
C GLU A 3 -4.62 -7.98 -21.21
N TYR A 4 -3.49 -7.28 -21.09
CA TYR A 4 -3.16 -6.13 -21.94
C TYR A 4 -2.82 -6.53 -23.40
N LEU A 5 -2.51 -7.81 -23.66
CA LEU A 5 -2.25 -8.34 -25.01
C LEU A 5 -3.52 -8.91 -25.68
N GLU A 6 -4.60 -9.04 -24.93
CA GLU A 6 -5.84 -9.66 -25.37
C GLU A 6 -6.89 -8.61 -25.74
N GLN A 7 -7.81 -9.00 -26.64
CA GLN A 7 -8.95 -8.15 -26.96
C GLN A 7 -9.88 -8.02 -25.74
N ALA A 8 -10.47 -6.84 -25.55
CA ALA A 8 -11.34 -6.56 -24.41
C ALA A 8 -12.47 -7.60 -24.25
N GLY A 9 -13.06 -8.04 -25.34
CA GLY A 9 -14.13 -9.05 -25.33
C GLY A 9 -13.66 -10.43 -24.89
N GLU A 10 -12.43 -10.82 -25.22
CA GLU A 10 -11.84 -12.09 -24.81
C GLU A 10 -11.59 -12.12 -23.31
N VAL A 11 -11.03 -11.03 -22.76
CA VAL A 11 -10.80 -10.88 -21.32
C VAL A 11 -12.11 -10.97 -20.53
N VAL A 12 -13.19 -10.32 -21.00
CA VAL A 12 -14.52 -10.39 -20.38
C VAL A 12 -15.06 -11.82 -20.36
N GLN A 13 -14.91 -12.56 -21.46
CA GLN A 13 -15.33 -13.96 -21.55
C GLN A 13 -14.51 -14.88 -20.65
N GLU A 14 -13.20 -14.69 -20.61
CA GLU A 14 -12.28 -15.46 -19.75
C GLU A 14 -12.62 -15.29 -18.27
N GLN A 15 -12.98 -14.07 -17.89
CA GLN A 15 -13.43 -13.75 -16.53
C GLN A 15 -14.87 -14.23 -16.24
N ALA A 16 -15.54 -14.87 -17.21
CA ALA A 16 -16.94 -15.31 -17.10
C ALA A 16 -17.89 -14.20 -16.62
N SER A 17 -17.68 -12.99 -17.16
CA SER A 17 -18.42 -11.76 -16.88
C SER A 17 -19.13 -11.24 -18.14
N SER A 18 -19.85 -10.14 -18.03
CA SER A 18 -20.54 -9.46 -19.13
C SER A 18 -20.54 -7.95 -18.85
N LEU A 19 -20.38 -7.12 -19.87
CA LEU A 19 -20.40 -5.66 -19.69
C LEU A 19 -21.75 -5.14 -19.22
N GLU A 20 -22.85 -5.74 -19.71
CA GLU A 20 -24.20 -5.32 -19.36
C GLU A 20 -24.68 -5.89 -18.01
N GLN A 21 -24.42 -7.18 -17.78
CA GLN A 21 -24.89 -7.89 -16.60
C GLN A 21 -23.87 -7.86 -15.45
N GLY A 22 -22.59 -7.64 -15.77
CA GLY A 22 -21.50 -7.76 -14.80
C GLY A 22 -21.30 -9.20 -14.32
N LEU A 23 -20.66 -9.35 -13.19
CA LEU A 23 -20.49 -10.62 -12.52
C LEU A 23 -21.74 -10.95 -11.68
N ASP A 24 -22.09 -12.23 -11.63
CA ASP A 24 -23.14 -12.71 -10.72
C ASP A 24 -22.70 -12.57 -9.26
N SER A 25 -23.57 -12.04 -8.39
CA SER A 25 -23.25 -11.76 -6.99
C SER A 25 -22.85 -13.01 -6.20
N ALA A 26 -23.41 -14.19 -6.50
CA ALA A 26 -23.03 -15.44 -5.85
C ALA A 26 -21.61 -15.86 -6.28
N LYS A 27 -21.27 -15.68 -7.56
CA LYS A 27 -19.91 -15.92 -8.07
C LYS A 27 -18.92 -14.93 -7.47
N ALA A 28 -19.29 -13.66 -7.32
CA ALA A 28 -18.44 -12.65 -6.68
C ALA A 28 -18.12 -13.03 -5.23
N ALA A 29 -19.13 -13.44 -4.44
CA ALA A 29 -18.94 -13.88 -3.07
C ALA A 29 -18.01 -15.12 -2.98
N ALA A 30 -18.22 -16.10 -3.84
CA ALA A 30 -17.37 -17.30 -3.88
C ALA A 30 -15.91 -16.99 -4.29
N ARG A 31 -15.70 -16.03 -5.21
CA ARG A 31 -14.35 -15.56 -5.57
C ARG A 31 -13.69 -14.81 -4.43
N LEU A 32 -14.43 -13.95 -3.73
CA LEU A 32 -13.92 -13.21 -2.57
C LEU A 32 -13.49 -14.16 -1.45
N GLU A 33 -14.25 -15.21 -1.17
CA GLU A 33 -13.89 -16.24 -0.19
C GLU A 33 -12.63 -17.01 -0.59
N LYS A 34 -12.49 -17.32 -1.88
CA LYS A 34 -11.36 -18.11 -2.39
C LYS A 34 -10.07 -17.29 -2.52
N ILE A 35 -10.14 -16.06 -3.01
CA ILE A 35 -8.98 -15.22 -3.35
C ILE A 35 -8.60 -14.31 -2.17
N GLY A 36 -9.59 -13.93 -1.35
CA GLY A 36 -9.45 -12.94 -0.28
C GLY A 36 -9.72 -11.52 -0.75
N PRO A 37 -9.70 -10.55 0.17
CA PRO A 37 -9.99 -9.15 -0.11
C PRO A 37 -8.91 -8.50 -0.98
N ASN A 38 -9.34 -7.56 -1.84
CA ASN A 38 -8.47 -6.72 -2.65
C ASN A 38 -7.74 -5.69 -1.76
N ARG A 39 -6.61 -6.11 -1.19
CA ARG A 39 -5.77 -5.28 -0.33
C ARG A 39 -4.31 -5.49 -0.68
N LEU A 40 -3.55 -4.42 -0.65
CA LEU A 40 -2.10 -4.53 -0.64
C LEU A 40 -1.67 -5.27 0.64
N LYS A 41 -0.70 -6.17 0.51
CA LYS A 41 -0.13 -6.84 1.69
C LYS A 41 0.54 -5.79 2.56
N GLU A 42 -0.04 -5.54 3.74
CA GLU A 42 0.63 -4.73 4.73
C GLU A 42 1.95 -5.39 5.13
N ALA A 43 3.02 -4.59 5.21
CA ALA A 43 4.27 -5.07 5.77
C ALA A 43 4.03 -5.54 7.22
N ALA A 44 4.62 -6.66 7.59
CA ALA A 44 4.51 -7.16 8.96
C ALA A 44 5.02 -6.09 9.93
N LYS A 45 4.20 -5.73 10.91
CA LYS A 45 4.59 -4.73 11.91
C LYS A 45 5.74 -5.26 12.74
N ASP A 46 6.77 -4.44 12.88
CA ASP A 46 7.89 -4.78 13.74
C ASP A 46 7.43 -4.92 15.20
N PRO A 47 7.88 -5.96 15.91
CA PRO A 47 7.55 -6.15 17.32
C PRO A 47 8.12 -5.01 18.18
N LEU A 48 7.42 -4.67 19.27
CA LEU A 48 7.75 -3.52 20.12
C LEU A 48 9.20 -3.52 20.64
N TRP A 49 9.74 -4.70 20.97
CA TRP A 49 11.12 -4.81 21.43
C TRP A 49 12.14 -4.41 20.34
N LYS A 50 11.87 -4.75 19.07
CA LYS A 50 12.73 -4.36 17.96
C LYS A 50 12.71 -2.85 17.75
N ARG A 51 11.53 -2.22 17.85
CA ARG A 51 11.35 -0.77 17.78
C ARG A 51 12.08 -0.07 18.94
N PHE A 52 11.96 -0.63 20.15
CA PHE A 52 12.69 -0.11 21.31
C PHE A 52 14.21 -0.09 21.10
N PHE A 53 14.80 -1.20 20.62
CA PHE A 53 16.23 -1.23 20.33
C PHE A 53 16.61 -0.36 19.12
N ALA A 54 15.73 -0.19 18.15
CA ALA A 54 15.95 0.74 17.04
C ALA A 54 16.02 2.20 17.54
N MET A 55 15.16 2.59 18.50
CA MET A 55 15.23 3.91 19.14
C MET A 55 16.54 4.12 19.92
N MET A 56 17.10 3.07 20.50
CA MET A 56 18.42 3.16 21.14
C MET A 56 19.58 3.33 20.16
N ALA A 57 19.37 3.01 18.87
CA ALA A 57 20.35 3.24 17.81
C ALA A 57 20.31 4.67 17.24
N ASP A 58 19.47 5.56 17.78
CA ASP A 58 19.47 6.97 17.43
C ASP A 58 20.82 7.63 17.76
N PRO A 59 21.41 8.44 16.87
CA PRO A 59 22.70 9.08 17.08
C PRO A 59 22.79 9.90 18.37
N MET A 60 21.70 10.58 18.77
CA MET A 60 21.68 11.35 20.02
C MET A 60 21.72 10.43 21.25
N VAL A 61 20.96 9.32 21.20
CA VAL A 61 20.97 8.32 22.27
C VAL A 61 22.33 7.63 22.38
N ILE A 62 22.96 7.30 21.26
CA ILE A 62 24.32 6.75 21.24
C ILE A 62 25.30 7.70 21.88
N MET A 63 25.24 9.01 21.59
CA MET A 63 26.09 10.00 22.24
C MET A 63 25.90 10.02 23.75
N LEU A 64 24.67 9.92 24.25
CA LEU A 64 24.39 9.86 25.69
C LEU A 64 24.94 8.59 26.31
N ILE A 65 24.82 7.44 25.65
CA ILE A 65 25.40 6.18 26.11
C ILE A 65 26.93 6.27 26.19
N VAL A 66 27.57 6.84 25.16
CA VAL A 66 29.03 7.06 25.15
C VAL A 66 29.45 7.98 26.28
N ALA A 67 28.72 9.06 26.52
CA ALA A 67 29.00 9.97 27.65
C ALA A 67 28.86 9.24 29.00
N ALA A 68 27.82 8.41 29.17
CA ALA A 68 27.65 7.59 30.37
C ALA A 68 28.81 6.60 30.58
N VAL A 69 29.29 5.97 29.53
CA VAL A 69 30.47 5.07 29.60
C VAL A 69 31.75 5.84 29.99
N ILE A 70 31.99 7.01 29.38
CA ILE A 70 33.15 7.84 29.72
C ILE A 70 33.05 8.29 31.17
N SER A 71 31.88 8.73 31.65
CA SER A 71 31.66 9.13 33.05
C SER A 71 31.95 7.97 34.00
N ALA A 72 31.47 6.77 33.71
CA ALA A 72 31.73 5.56 34.49
C ALA A 72 33.24 5.24 34.57
N LEU A 73 33.95 5.29 33.43
CA LEU A 73 35.38 4.98 33.36
C LEU A 73 36.21 6.01 34.12
N THR A 74 35.87 7.29 34.04
CA THR A 74 36.58 8.36 34.77
C THR A 74 36.33 8.26 36.27
N GLY A 75 35.12 7.98 36.73
CA GLY A 75 34.81 7.76 38.14
C GLY A 75 35.58 6.58 38.75
N ILE A 76 35.66 5.48 38.03
CA ILE A 76 36.46 4.30 38.45
C ILE A 76 37.94 4.66 38.53
N ALA A 77 38.48 5.38 37.54
CA ALA A 77 39.91 5.75 37.50
C ALA A 77 40.31 6.72 38.63
N GLN A 78 39.39 7.56 39.10
CA GLN A 78 39.60 8.50 40.19
C GLN A 78 39.37 7.89 41.59
N GLY A 79 38.89 6.64 41.63
CA GLY A 79 38.57 5.96 42.89
C GLY A 79 37.28 6.45 43.57
N GLU A 80 36.53 7.32 42.89
CA GLU A 80 35.23 7.79 43.31
C GLU A 80 34.16 7.01 42.52
N ALA A 81 33.67 5.90 43.08
CA ALA A 81 32.65 5.07 42.46
C ALA A 81 31.25 5.71 42.60
N ASP A 82 31.09 6.96 42.19
CA ASP A 82 29.75 7.59 42.09
C ASP A 82 29.14 7.32 40.72
N PHE A 83 28.21 6.38 40.68
CA PHE A 83 27.49 6.00 39.47
C PHE A 83 26.15 6.75 39.30
N ALA A 84 25.89 7.80 40.12
CA ALA A 84 24.64 8.53 40.09
C ALA A 84 24.37 9.12 38.68
N ASP A 85 25.36 9.75 38.06
CA ASP A 85 25.22 10.31 36.72
C ASP A 85 24.92 9.24 35.66
N VAL A 86 25.58 8.10 35.75
CA VAL A 86 25.36 6.99 34.82
C VAL A 86 23.94 6.45 34.94
N ILE A 87 23.44 6.29 36.17
CA ILE A 87 22.10 5.84 36.46
C ILE A 87 21.05 6.82 35.91
N ILE A 88 21.28 8.13 36.12
CA ILE A 88 20.38 9.18 35.63
C ILE A 88 20.35 9.19 34.09
N ILE A 89 21.51 9.11 33.43
CA ILE A 89 21.60 9.10 31.98
C ILE A 89 20.87 7.86 31.43
N MET A 90 21.12 6.66 31.99
CA MET A 90 20.48 5.43 31.56
C MET A 90 18.99 5.46 31.80
N PHE A 91 18.51 6.03 32.89
CA PHE A 91 17.09 6.22 33.15
C PHE A 91 16.43 7.11 32.07
N VAL A 92 17.08 8.24 31.74
CA VAL A 92 16.59 9.16 30.71
C VAL A 92 16.58 8.47 29.34
N VAL A 93 17.61 7.72 28.98
CA VAL A 93 17.69 6.96 27.73
C VAL A 93 16.54 5.95 27.61
N VAL A 94 16.30 5.16 28.66
CA VAL A 94 15.22 4.17 28.67
C VAL A 94 13.86 4.85 28.60
N LEU A 95 13.64 5.90 29.38
CA LEU A 95 12.40 6.66 29.39
C LEU A 95 12.10 7.29 28.01
N ASN A 96 13.13 7.89 27.39
CA ASN A 96 13.02 8.49 26.06
C ASN A 96 12.68 7.44 24.99
N SER A 97 13.32 6.27 25.07
CA SER A 97 13.04 5.16 24.13
C SER A 97 11.63 4.62 24.28
N ILE A 98 11.11 4.51 25.51
CA ILE A 98 9.71 4.10 25.77
C ILE A 98 8.73 5.13 25.20
N LEU A 99 8.98 6.42 25.45
CA LEU A 99 8.15 7.51 24.93
C LEU A 99 8.17 7.54 23.40
N GLY A 100 9.34 7.36 22.78
CA GLY A 100 9.48 7.31 21.33
C GLY A 100 8.65 6.19 20.71
N VAL A 101 8.73 4.98 21.24
CA VAL A 101 7.91 3.84 20.77
C VAL A 101 6.41 4.11 20.96
N ALA A 102 6.01 4.72 22.08
CA ALA A 102 4.61 5.06 22.32
C ALA A 102 4.09 6.11 21.33
N GLN A 103 4.88 7.15 21.02
CA GLN A 103 4.54 8.17 20.03
C GLN A 103 4.45 7.59 18.62
N GLU A 104 5.41 6.75 18.22
CA GLU A 104 5.39 6.07 16.92
C GLU A 104 4.14 5.19 16.77
N TYR A 105 3.79 4.42 17.81
CA TYR A 105 2.59 3.60 17.81
C TYR A 105 1.30 4.41 17.69
N GLN A 106 1.20 5.55 18.38
CA GLN A 106 0.05 6.45 18.27
C GLN A 106 -0.05 7.07 16.87
N ALA A 107 1.07 7.51 16.29
CA ALA A 107 1.12 8.07 14.94
C ALA A 107 0.69 7.02 13.89
N GLU A 108 1.19 5.79 13.99
CA GLU A 108 0.81 4.68 13.10
C GLU A 108 -0.70 4.37 13.18
N ASN A 109 -1.26 4.34 14.39
CA ASN A 109 -2.70 4.12 14.57
C ASN A 109 -3.55 5.27 14.01
N ALA A 110 -3.11 6.51 14.16
CA ALA A 110 -3.80 7.67 13.59
C ALA A 110 -3.80 7.62 12.06
N LEU A 111 -2.67 7.28 11.44
CA LEU A 111 -2.57 7.08 9.98
C LEU A 111 -3.47 5.94 9.49
N SER A 112 -3.46 4.80 10.21
CA SER A 112 -4.33 3.66 9.88
C SER A 112 -5.82 4.03 9.98
N ALA A 113 -6.20 4.83 10.97
CA ALA A 113 -7.57 5.31 11.10
C ALA A 113 -7.98 6.23 9.94
N LEU A 114 -7.12 7.14 9.52
CA LEU A 114 -7.35 8.01 8.35
C LEU A 114 -7.49 7.20 7.06
N GLN A 115 -6.62 6.21 6.84
CA GLN A 115 -6.71 5.32 5.68
C GLN A 115 -8.04 4.54 5.65
N LYS A 116 -8.51 4.04 6.80
CA LYS A 116 -9.80 3.35 6.89
C LYS A 116 -10.98 4.28 6.61
N MET A 117 -10.91 5.54 7.05
CA MET A 117 -11.95 6.54 6.74
C MET A 117 -11.99 6.92 5.26
N SER A 118 -10.86 6.84 4.59
CA SER A 118 -10.72 7.08 3.15
C SER A 118 -10.88 5.80 2.32
N ALA A 119 -11.46 4.72 2.89
CA ALA A 119 -11.68 3.48 2.16
C ALA A 119 -12.42 3.77 0.85
N ALA A 120 -11.73 3.52 -0.28
CA ALA A 120 -12.27 3.79 -1.59
C ALA A 120 -13.54 2.97 -1.81
N GLN A 121 -14.62 3.65 -2.19
CA GLN A 121 -15.84 3.01 -2.69
C GLN A 121 -15.70 2.83 -4.19
N SER A 122 -16.19 1.72 -4.70
CA SER A 122 -16.14 1.40 -6.13
C SER A 122 -17.53 1.14 -6.66
N LYS A 123 -17.83 1.70 -7.82
CA LYS A 123 -19.07 1.45 -8.56
C LYS A 123 -18.88 0.21 -9.42
N VAL A 124 -19.66 -0.82 -9.17
CA VAL A 124 -19.58 -2.09 -9.93
C VAL A 124 -20.92 -2.49 -10.49
N ILE A 125 -20.89 -3.12 -11.63
CA ILE A 125 -22.08 -3.75 -12.22
C ILE A 125 -22.09 -5.22 -11.82
N ARG A 126 -23.13 -5.64 -11.08
CA ARG A 126 -23.40 -7.05 -10.74
C ARG A 126 -24.89 -7.35 -10.98
N ASN A 127 -25.22 -8.47 -11.59
CA ASN A 127 -26.59 -8.86 -11.93
C ASN A 127 -27.37 -7.75 -12.68
N GLY A 128 -26.73 -7.04 -13.59
CA GLY A 128 -27.32 -5.94 -14.37
C GLY A 128 -27.68 -4.69 -13.57
N LYS A 129 -27.15 -4.55 -12.35
CA LYS A 129 -27.39 -3.37 -11.51
C LYS A 129 -26.07 -2.77 -11.03
N LEU A 130 -26.07 -1.45 -10.92
CA LEU A 130 -24.94 -0.70 -10.36
C LEU A 130 -25.01 -0.76 -8.83
N TYR A 131 -23.91 -1.20 -8.21
CA TYR A 131 -23.72 -1.22 -6.76
C TYR A 131 -22.52 -0.36 -6.38
N MET A 132 -22.59 0.24 -5.20
CA MET A 132 -21.46 0.88 -4.54
C MET A 132 -20.95 -0.09 -3.48
N ILE A 133 -19.71 -0.57 -3.63
CA ILE A 133 -19.09 -1.52 -2.71
C ILE A 133 -17.72 -1.00 -2.25
N PRO A 134 -17.22 -1.42 -1.07
CA PRO A 134 -15.84 -1.17 -0.69
C PRO A 134 -14.87 -1.76 -1.73
N ALA A 135 -13.80 -1.03 -2.08
CA ALA A 135 -12.80 -1.52 -3.04
C ALA A 135 -12.18 -2.86 -2.62
N GLU A 136 -12.16 -3.15 -1.31
CA GLU A 136 -11.68 -4.42 -0.74
C GLU A 136 -12.53 -5.63 -1.15
N GLU A 137 -13.80 -5.42 -1.53
CA GLU A 137 -14.72 -6.48 -1.96
C GLU A 137 -14.71 -6.73 -3.47
N LEU A 138 -13.85 -6.01 -4.22
CA LEU A 138 -13.64 -6.25 -5.63
C LEU A 138 -12.97 -7.60 -5.86
N VAL A 139 -13.45 -8.29 -6.89
CA VAL A 139 -12.90 -9.57 -7.31
C VAL A 139 -12.61 -9.58 -8.81
N PRO A 140 -11.65 -10.40 -9.28
CA PRO A 140 -11.43 -10.56 -10.71
C PRO A 140 -12.73 -10.91 -11.44
N GLY A 141 -13.02 -10.18 -12.52
CA GLY A 141 -14.26 -10.31 -13.30
C GLY A 141 -15.35 -9.32 -12.93
N ASP A 142 -15.18 -8.50 -11.90
CA ASP A 142 -16.08 -7.37 -11.67
C ASP A 142 -15.94 -6.33 -12.79
N VAL A 143 -17.06 -5.77 -13.20
CA VAL A 143 -17.10 -4.63 -14.12
C VAL A 143 -17.20 -3.36 -13.29
N VAL A 144 -16.09 -2.60 -13.27
CA VAL A 144 -15.99 -1.34 -12.51
C VAL A 144 -16.33 -0.17 -13.41
N VAL A 145 -17.15 0.75 -12.91
CA VAL A 145 -17.49 2.01 -13.57
C VAL A 145 -16.70 3.14 -12.93
N LEU A 146 -15.88 3.82 -13.71
CA LEU A 146 -15.05 4.94 -13.27
C LEU A 146 -15.55 6.25 -13.88
N GLU A 147 -15.67 7.27 -13.05
CA GLU A 147 -15.99 8.63 -13.45
C GLU A 147 -14.81 9.58 -13.19
N ALA A 148 -14.87 10.77 -13.76
CA ALA A 148 -13.83 11.78 -13.55
C ALA A 148 -13.70 12.13 -12.06
N GLY A 149 -12.52 11.97 -11.51
CA GLY A 149 -12.21 12.20 -10.09
C GLY A 149 -12.24 10.94 -9.23
N ASP A 150 -12.70 9.79 -9.77
CA ASP A 150 -12.64 8.53 -9.05
C ASP A 150 -11.18 8.01 -9.01
N ALA A 151 -10.81 7.42 -7.89
CA ALA A 151 -9.55 6.67 -7.77
C ALA A 151 -9.72 5.28 -8.38
N VAL A 152 -8.71 4.79 -9.08
CA VAL A 152 -8.67 3.43 -9.61
C VAL A 152 -8.56 2.44 -8.46
N PRO A 153 -9.54 1.53 -8.27
CA PRO A 153 -9.63 0.73 -7.04
C PRO A 153 -8.85 -0.59 -7.08
N ALA A 154 -8.45 -1.01 -8.27
CA ALA A 154 -7.72 -2.26 -8.53
C ALA A 154 -7.05 -2.19 -9.89
N ASP A 155 -6.18 -3.17 -10.19
CA ASP A 155 -5.67 -3.35 -11.55
C ASP A 155 -6.82 -3.74 -12.48
N CYS A 156 -7.14 -2.87 -13.44
CA CYS A 156 -8.27 -3.08 -14.34
C CYS A 156 -7.84 -3.07 -15.82
N ARG A 157 -8.48 -3.94 -16.62
CA ARG A 157 -8.42 -3.89 -18.08
C ARG A 157 -9.52 -2.97 -18.59
N ILE A 158 -9.17 -1.93 -19.33
CA ILE A 158 -10.13 -0.99 -19.89
C ILE A 158 -10.85 -1.66 -21.07
N VAL A 159 -12.16 -1.80 -20.95
CA VAL A 159 -13.02 -2.44 -21.94
C VAL A 159 -13.82 -1.43 -22.75
N GLU A 160 -14.21 -0.33 -22.12
CA GLU A 160 -14.87 0.82 -22.77
C GLU A 160 -14.27 2.11 -22.24
N SER A 161 -14.15 3.13 -23.08
CA SER A 161 -13.56 4.41 -22.72
C SER A 161 -14.20 5.56 -23.49
N ALA A 162 -14.62 6.59 -22.78
CA ALA A 162 -15.07 7.87 -23.35
C ALA A 162 -13.98 8.93 -23.16
N SER A 163 -12.83 8.78 -23.87
CA SER A 163 -11.65 9.67 -23.75
C SER A 163 -11.05 9.70 -22.34
N MET A 164 -10.95 8.53 -21.71
CA MET A 164 -10.41 8.37 -20.36
C MET A 164 -8.95 8.78 -20.30
N LYS A 165 -8.61 9.54 -19.26
CA LYS A 165 -7.24 9.90 -18.90
C LYS A 165 -7.01 9.55 -17.45
N ILE A 166 -5.85 8.98 -17.15
CA ILE A 166 -5.46 8.60 -15.79
C ILE A 166 -4.16 9.30 -15.42
N GLU A 167 -4.14 9.87 -14.23
CA GLU A 167 -2.91 10.39 -13.64
C GLU A 167 -2.13 9.23 -13.02
N GLU A 168 -0.96 8.95 -13.57
CA GLU A 168 -0.09 7.83 -13.17
C GLU A 168 1.22 8.30 -12.52
N SER A 169 1.25 9.52 -11.99
CA SER A 169 2.45 10.11 -11.40
C SER A 169 3.05 9.28 -10.26
N ALA A 170 2.22 8.55 -9.53
CA ALA A 170 2.69 7.63 -8.48
C ALA A 170 3.47 6.42 -9.03
N LEU A 171 3.22 6.02 -10.27
CA LEU A 171 3.87 4.87 -10.92
C LEU A 171 5.02 5.29 -11.84
N THR A 172 4.82 6.34 -12.63
CA THR A 172 5.73 6.75 -13.68
C THR A 172 6.58 7.97 -13.32
N GLY A 173 6.16 8.73 -12.30
CA GLY A 173 6.75 10.02 -11.93
C GLY A 173 6.33 11.19 -12.86
N GLU A 174 5.54 10.93 -13.89
CA GLU A 174 5.06 11.95 -14.83
C GLU A 174 3.73 12.53 -14.37
N SER A 175 3.63 13.86 -14.26
CA SER A 175 2.42 14.57 -13.81
C SER A 175 1.38 14.79 -14.91
N VAL A 176 1.67 14.36 -16.14
CA VAL A 176 0.73 14.54 -17.27
C VAL A 176 -0.19 13.32 -17.36
N PRO A 177 -1.53 13.50 -17.32
CA PRO A 177 -2.47 12.42 -17.44
C PRO A 177 -2.32 11.64 -18.75
N VAL A 178 -2.23 10.31 -18.66
CA VAL A 178 -2.05 9.41 -19.79
C VAL A 178 -3.39 9.07 -20.43
N ASN A 179 -3.48 9.22 -21.75
CA ASN A 179 -4.66 8.77 -22.51
C ASN A 179 -4.73 7.24 -22.50
N LYS A 180 -5.89 6.70 -22.14
CA LYS A 180 -6.17 5.29 -22.13
C LYS A 180 -6.89 4.83 -23.38
N ILE A 181 -6.64 3.60 -23.78
CA ILE A 181 -7.18 2.96 -24.98
C ILE A 181 -7.84 1.63 -24.61
N THR A 182 -8.66 1.09 -25.52
CA THR A 182 -9.37 -0.19 -25.33
C THR A 182 -8.75 -1.32 -26.15
N GLU A 183 -7.95 -1.02 -27.16
CA GLU A 183 -7.33 -1.97 -28.07
C GLU A 183 -6.29 -2.86 -27.34
N ALA A 184 -6.10 -4.06 -27.83
CA ALA A 184 -5.03 -4.94 -27.38
C ALA A 184 -3.66 -4.35 -27.76
N LEU A 185 -2.68 -4.48 -26.87
CA LEU A 185 -1.32 -4.02 -27.13
C LEU A 185 -0.54 -5.08 -27.92
N GLY A 186 0.27 -4.62 -28.88
CA GLY A 186 1.22 -5.48 -29.58
C GLY A 186 2.56 -5.55 -28.84
N LEU A 187 3.20 -6.72 -28.88
CA LEU A 187 4.59 -6.84 -28.44
C LEU A 187 5.52 -6.17 -29.46
N SER A 188 6.42 -5.33 -29.01
CA SER A 188 7.49 -4.80 -29.85
C SER A 188 8.48 -5.91 -30.21
N SER A 189 9.04 -5.87 -31.44
CA SER A 189 9.99 -6.86 -31.92
C SER A 189 11.18 -7.00 -30.96
N GLY A 190 11.31 -8.18 -30.33
CA GLY A 190 12.42 -8.50 -29.44
C GLY A 190 12.15 -8.30 -27.94
N THR A 191 10.91 -8.03 -27.54
CA THR A 191 10.51 -7.97 -26.13
C THR A 191 9.44 -9.00 -25.81
N ASP A 192 9.61 -9.70 -24.68
CA ASP A 192 8.64 -10.70 -24.19
C ASP A 192 7.51 -10.06 -23.37
N ASP A 193 7.56 -8.75 -23.12
CA ASP A 193 6.61 -8.03 -22.27
C ASP A 193 6.49 -6.55 -22.64
N VAL A 194 5.36 -5.91 -22.25
CA VAL A 194 5.14 -4.46 -22.35
C VAL A 194 5.47 -3.84 -21.00
N PRO A 195 6.36 -2.81 -20.94
CA PRO A 195 6.65 -2.09 -19.71
C PRO A 195 5.37 -1.54 -19.08
N LEU A 196 5.32 -1.47 -17.75
CA LEU A 196 4.13 -1.04 -17.02
C LEU A 196 3.60 0.33 -17.46
N ALA A 197 4.50 1.29 -17.68
CA ALA A 197 4.16 2.65 -18.13
C ALA A 197 3.55 2.70 -19.54
N ASP A 198 3.78 1.68 -20.37
CA ASP A 198 3.28 1.61 -21.76
C ASP A 198 1.95 0.84 -21.86
N ARG A 199 1.45 0.28 -20.76
CA ARG A 199 0.18 -0.48 -20.73
C ARG A 199 -1.02 0.45 -20.72
N ARG A 200 -1.24 1.15 -21.84
CA ARG A 200 -2.29 2.17 -21.98
C ARG A 200 -3.72 1.62 -21.93
N ASN A 201 -3.90 0.32 -22.04
CA ASN A 201 -5.21 -0.35 -21.93
C ASN A 201 -5.47 -0.98 -20.56
N MET A 202 -4.59 -0.69 -19.60
CA MET A 202 -4.73 -1.04 -18.18
C MET A 202 -4.78 0.23 -17.33
N CYS A 203 -5.30 0.11 -16.15
CA CYS A 203 -5.30 1.15 -15.11
C CYS A 203 -5.18 0.52 -13.73
#